data_49fa91076490006da0a0c474df313063
#
_entry.id   49fa91076490006da0a0c474df313063
#
_cell.length_a   1.000
_cell.length_b   1.000
_cell.length_c   1.000
_cell.angle_alpha   90.00
_cell.angle_beta   90.00
_cell.angle_gamma   90.00
#
_symmetry.space_group_name_H-M   'P 1'
#
loop_
_entity.id
_entity.type
_entity.pdbx_description
1 polymer ?
#
loop_
_entity_poly.entity_id
_entity_poly.type
_entity_poly.pdbx_seq_one_letter_code
_entity_poly.pdbx_strand_id
1 'polypeptide(L)'
;MPILILGSVVLIAIQPRLSRAMGDRRVAGAEHTVPLVITLYLTGIYGGYFGAGQGVIMMALLGVFLPDDLQRLNGLKNVLAVLINGVAAVLFILLSPIAWPAAILLAIGAIIGGQVGAIVGRRLPATALRVAIIVVGTVVGVRLLIG
;
A
#
# COMPACT_ATOMS: atom_id res chain seq x y z
N MET A 1 -7.13 -16.32 -6.15
CA MET A 1 -6.74 -15.12 -5.35
C MET A 1 -5.60 -15.36 -4.33
N PRO A 2 -5.28 -16.58 -3.84
CA PRO A 2 -4.23 -16.80 -2.83
C PRO A 2 -2.82 -16.39 -3.28
N ILE A 3 -2.49 -16.54 -4.56
CA ILE A 3 -1.18 -16.16 -5.13
C ILE A 3 -0.89 -14.66 -4.95
N LEU A 4 -1.91 -13.82 -5.04
CA LEU A 4 -1.76 -12.37 -4.89
C LEU A 4 -1.52 -11.97 -3.43
N ILE A 5 -2.15 -12.67 -2.49
CA ILE A 5 -1.93 -12.46 -1.05
C ILE A 5 -0.51 -12.88 -0.68
N LEU A 6 -0.06 -14.03 -1.15
CA LEU A 6 1.31 -14.49 -0.93
C LEU A 6 2.35 -13.57 -1.60
N GLY A 7 2.07 -13.08 -2.81
CA GLY A 7 2.89 -12.08 -3.48
C GLY A 7 3.02 -10.79 -2.67
N SER A 8 1.92 -10.32 -2.08
CA SER A 8 1.92 -9.14 -1.21
C SER A 8 2.73 -9.36 0.07
N VAL A 9 2.64 -10.56 0.67
CA VAL A 9 3.45 -10.93 1.85
C VAL A 9 4.95 -10.91 1.52
N VAL A 10 5.33 -11.47 0.37
CA VAL A 10 6.72 -11.44 -0.12
C VAL A 10 7.19 -10.00 -0.34
N LEU A 11 6.35 -9.16 -0.94
CA LEU A 11 6.67 -7.74 -1.17
C LEU A 11 6.91 -6.99 0.16
N ILE A 12 6.08 -7.24 1.16
CA ILE A 12 6.22 -6.66 2.51
C ILE A 12 7.49 -7.18 3.20
N ALA A 13 7.83 -8.46 3.03
CA ALA A 13 9.04 -9.04 3.59
C ALA A 13 10.32 -8.45 2.96
N ILE A 14 10.31 -8.17 1.66
CA ILE A 14 11.43 -7.58 0.90
C ILE A 14 11.50 -6.06 1.06
N GLN A 15 10.42 -5.42 1.50
CA GLN A 15 10.29 -3.96 1.66
C GLN A 15 11.53 -3.28 2.27
N PRO A 16 12.15 -3.75 3.39
CA PRO A 16 13.29 -3.06 3.98
C PRO A 16 14.54 -3.13 3.11
N ARG A 17 14.69 -4.20 2.32
CA ARG A 17 15.80 -4.30 1.36
C ARG A 17 15.59 -3.36 0.19
N LEU A 18 14.36 -3.30 -0.31
CA LEU A 18 13.97 -2.40 -1.40
C LEU A 18 14.13 -0.93 -1.00
N SER A 19 13.63 -0.56 0.18
CA SER A 19 13.74 0.80 0.72
C SER A 19 15.19 1.23 0.94
N ARG A 20 16.07 0.34 1.42
CA ARG A 20 17.51 0.63 1.57
C ARG A 20 18.21 0.75 0.22
N ALA A 21 17.95 -0.16 -0.71
CA ALA A 21 18.55 -0.13 -2.05
C ALA A 21 18.14 1.11 -2.86
N MET A 22 16.95 1.66 -2.60
CA MET A 22 16.46 2.85 -3.28
C MET A 22 16.86 4.14 -2.55
N GLY A 23 17.08 4.11 -1.24
CA GLY A 23 17.53 5.26 -0.45
C GLY A 23 18.93 5.76 -0.83
N ASP A 24 19.78 4.88 -1.37
CA ASP A 24 21.13 5.24 -1.86
C ASP A 24 21.12 5.81 -3.29
N ARG A 25 20.00 5.73 -4.01
CA ARG A 25 19.85 6.24 -5.38
C ARG A 25 18.97 7.48 -5.42
N ARG A 26 19.43 8.56 -4.80
CA ARG A 26 18.78 9.87 -4.97
C ARG A 26 19.14 10.41 -6.34
N VAL A 27 18.22 10.35 -7.26
CA VAL A 27 18.33 11.01 -8.56
C VAL A 27 17.80 12.42 -8.42
N ALA A 28 18.66 13.35 -8.05
CA ALA A 28 18.32 14.77 -7.97
C ALA A 28 18.35 15.39 -9.37
N GLY A 29 17.21 15.87 -9.86
CA GLY A 29 17.13 16.66 -11.09
C GLY A 29 15.71 16.82 -11.59
N ALA A 30 15.39 18.02 -12.09
CA ALA A 30 14.07 18.38 -12.63
C ALA A 30 13.67 17.57 -13.90
N GLU A 31 14.59 16.83 -14.49
CA GLU A 31 14.36 16.05 -15.71
C GLU A 31 13.59 14.72 -15.46
N HIS A 32 13.31 14.40 -14.20
CA HIS A 32 12.70 13.09 -13.83
C HIS A 32 11.20 13.17 -13.50
N THR A 33 10.54 14.29 -13.76
CA THR A 33 9.10 14.45 -13.50
C THR A 33 8.25 13.49 -14.34
N VAL A 34 8.61 13.31 -15.62
CA VAL A 34 7.86 12.42 -16.52
C VAL A 34 7.92 10.96 -16.07
N PRO A 35 9.09 10.35 -15.82
CA PRO A 35 9.15 8.98 -15.33
C PRO A 35 8.51 8.81 -13.94
N LEU A 36 8.58 9.82 -13.07
CA LEU A 36 7.86 9.81 -11.79
C LEU A 36 6.35 9.72 -12.00
N VAL A 37 5.78 10.57 -12.85
CA VAL A 37 4.33 10.57 -13.13
C VAL A 37 3.89 9.24 -13.74
N ILE A 38 4.64 8.71 -14.70
CA ILE A 38 4.32 7.42 -15.33
C ILE A 38 4.36 6.29 -14.32
N THR A 39 5.39 6.21 -13.48
CA THR A 39 5.53 5.14 -12.48
C THR A 39 4.49 5.26 -11.37
N LEU A 40 4.13 6.47 -10.94
CA LEU A 40 3.04 6.71 -9.99
C LEU A 40 1.68 6.33 -10.61
N TYR A 41 1.46 6.63 -11.88
CA TYR A 41 0.23 6.26 -12.59
C TYR A 41 0.06 4.73 -12.68
N LEU A 42 1.12 4.02 -13.10
CA LEU A 42 1.13 2.56 -13.13
C LEU A 42 0.93 1.94 -11.75
N THR A 43 1.58 2.51 -10.72
CA THR A 43 1.39 2.10 -9.32
C THR A 43 -0.04 2.39 -8.86
N GLY A 44 -0.65 3.47 -9.35
CA GLY A 44 -2.03 3.82 -9.08
C GLY A 44 -3.02 2.81 -9.65
N ILE A 45 -2.84 2.39 -10.92
CA ILE A 45 -3.66 1.34 -11.54
C ILE A 45 -3.53 0.03 -10.76
N TYR A 46 -2.30 -0.38 -10.46
CA TYR A 46 -2.03 -1.57 -9.65
C TYR A 46 -2.69 -1.47 -8.27
N GLY A 47 -2.50 -0.35 -7.59
CA GLY A 47 -3.01 -0.12 -6.25
C GLY A 47 -4.53 -0.02 -6.18
N GLY A 48 -5.16 0.62 -7.16
CA GLY A 48 -6.62 0.70 -7.26
C GLY A 48 -7.29 -0.65 -7.49
N TYR A 49 -6.59 -1.58 -8.15
CA TYR A 49 -7.10 -2.93 -8.40
C TYR A 49 -6.77 -3.91 -7.26
N PHE A 50 -5.54 -3.90 -6.76
CA PHE A 50 -5.06 -4.87 -5.75
C PHE A 50 -4.96 -4.29 -4.34
N GLY A 51 -4.66 -3.01 -4.19
CA GLY A 51 -4.52 -2.32 -2.91
C GLY A 51 -3.29 -2.72 -2.09
N ALA A 52 -2.80 -3.95 -2.23
CA ALA A 52 -1.74 -4.49 -1.40
C ALA A 52 -0.35 -3.99 -1.83
N GLY A 53 0.42 -3.45 -0.88
CA GLY A 53 1.79 -2.98 -1.14
C GLY A 53 1.90 -1.64 -1.87
N GLN A 54 0.80 -1.06 -2.36
CA GLN A 54 0.78 0.24 -3.06
C GLN A 54 1.53 1.33 -2.30
N GLY A 55 1.27 1.47 -1.01
CA GLY A 55 1.90 2.49 -0.17
C GLY A 55 3.42 2.34 -0.06
N VAL A 56 3.93 1.10 -0.12
CA VAL A 56 5.37 0.80 -0.10
C VAL A 56 6.02 1.22 -1.41
N ILE A 57 5.42 0.83 -2.52
CA ILE A 57 5.91 1.17 -3.87
C ILE A 57 5.90 2.69 -4.05
N MET A 58 4.79 3.36 -3.67
CA MET A 58 4.70 4.81 -3.74
C MET A 58 5.76 5.50 -2.89
N MET A 59 5.97 5.05 -1.65
CA MET A 59 6.97 5.64 -0.77
C MET A 59 8.38 5.46 -1.32
N ALA A 60 8.66 4.30 -1.91
CA ALA A 60 9.93 4.03 -2.56
C ALA A 60 10.16 4.93 -3.78
N LEU A 61 9.16 5.05 -4.66
CA LEU A 61 9.23 5.92 -5.84
C LEU A 61 9.40 7.40 -5.45
N LEU A 62 8.56 7.89 -4.54
CA LEU A 62 8.66 9.26 -4.06
C LEU A 62 10.03 9.55 -3.45
N GLY A 63 10.58 8.61 -2.66
CA GLY A 63 11.90 8.77 -2.04
C GLY A 63 13.08 8.74 -3.03
N VAL A 64 12.93 8.12 -4.21
CA VAL A 64 13.94 8.12 -5.27
C VAL A 64 13.90 9.41 -6.07
N PHE A 65 12.70 9.86 -6.44
CA PHE A 65 12.52 10.97 -7.39
C PHE A 65 12.43 12.34 -6.71
N LEU A 66 12.00 12.40 -5.44
CA LEU A 66 11.82 13.65 -4.72
C LEU A 66 12.83 13.77 -3.57
N PRO A 67 13.73 14.76 -3.60
CA PRO A 67 14.66 15.03 -2.50
C PRO A 67 13.97 15.81 -1.38
N ASP A 68 12.96 15.21 -0.75
CA ASP A 68 12.18 15.84 0.32
C ASP A 68 12.24 15.01 1.61
N ASP A 69 11.75 15.58 2.71
CA ASP A 69 11.70 14.91 4.00
C ASP A 69 10.69 13.75 3.99
N LEU A 70 11.06 12.64 4.65
CA LEU A 70 10.22 11.43 4.75
C LEU A 70 8.81 11.71 5.25
N GLN A 71 8.64 12.70 6.13
CA GLN A 71 7.33 13.09 6.65
C GLN A 71 6.45 13.69 5.56
N ARG A 72 7.01 14.56 4.71
CA ARG A 72 6.31 15.17 3.58
C ARG A 72 5.98 14.14 2.50
N LEU A 73 6.92 13.25 2.19
CA LEU A 73 6.70 12.14 1.24
C LEU A 73 5.60 11.20 1.73
N ASN A 74 5.54 10.93 3.02
CA ASN A 74 4.47 10.13 3.61
C ASN A 74 3.11 10.84 3.54
N GLY A 75 3.06 12.15 3.75
CA GLY A 75 1.87 12.96 3.55
C GLY A 75 1.38 12.92 2.10
N LEU A 76 2.27 13.14 1.15
CA LEU A 76 1.98 13.07 -0.29
C LEU A 76 1.47 11.68 -0.71
N LYS A 77 2.14 10.62 -0.26
CA LYS A 77 1.68 9.23 -0.46
C LYS A 77 0.25 9.01 0.03
N ASN A 78 -0.09 9.53 1.22
CA ASN A 78 -1.43 9.36 1.78
C ASN A 78 -2.49 10.08 0.94
N VAL A 79 -2.21 11.30 0.47
CA VAL A 79 -3.11 12.04 -0.43
C VAL A 79 -3.31 11.27 -1.74
N LEU A 80 -2.24 10.82 -2.37
CA LEU A 80 -2.31 10.02 -3.59
C LEU A 80 -3.08 8.72 -3.39
N ALA A 81 -2.86 8.02 -2.28
CA ALA A 81 -3.59 6.80 -1.95
C ALA A 81 -5.10 7.05 -1.79
N VAL A 82 -5.50 8.13 -1.15
CA VAL A 82 -6.92 8.52 -1.03
C VAL A 82 -7.53 8.79 -2.40
N LEU A 83 -6.84 9.53 -3.26
CA LEU A 83 -7.32 9.82 -4.62
C LEU A 83 -7.46 8.53 -5.46
N ILE A 84 -6.44 7.68 -5.46
CA ILE A 84 -6.45 6.42 -6.24
C ILE A 84 -7.55 5.50 -5.76
N ASN A 85 -7.65 5.28 -4.44
CA ASN A 85 -8.68 4.40 -3.88
C ASN A 85 -10.08 5.00 -4.04
N GLY A 86 -10.21 6.34 -3.97
CA GLY A 86 -11.47 7.03 -4.24
C GLY A 86 -11.96 6.83 -5.68
N VAL A 87 -11.07 7.03 -6.67
CA VAL A 87 -11.38 6.77 -8.08
C VAL A 87 -11.71 5.29 -8.30
N ALA A 88 -10.93 4.37 -7.75
CA ALA A 88 -11.18 2.94 -7.85
C ALA A 88 -12.55 2.57 -7.23
N ALA A 89 -12.89 3.11 -6.06
CA ALA A 89 -14.18 2.88 -5.42
C ALA A 89 -15.35 3.35 -6.31
N VAL A 90 -15.25 4.53 -6.89
CA VAL A 90 -16.27 5.05 -7.81
C VAL A 90 -16.42 4.12 -9.03
N LEU A 91 -15.31 3.73 -9.65
CA LEU A 91 -15.33 2.83 -10.80
C LEU A 91 -15.95 1.47 -10.45
N PHE A 92 -15.59 0.87 -9.31
CA PHE A 92 -16.19 -0.39 -8.89
C PHE A 92 -17.68 -0.27 -8.57
N ILE A 93 -18.12 0.84 -7.98
CA ILE A 93 -19.54 1.12 -7.74
C ILE A 93 -20.34 1.18 -9.04
N LEU A 94 -19.75 1.77 -10.09
CA LEU A 94 -20.42 1.94 -11.38
C LEU A 94 -20.38 0.70 -12.27
N LEU A 95 -19.30 -0.10 -12.17
CA LEU A 95 -19.01 -1.18 -13.11
C LEU A 95 -19.25 -2.59 -12.56
N SER A 96 -19.41 -2.74 -11.24
CA SER A 96 -19.51 -4.06 -10.60
C SER A 96 -20.73 -4.16 -9.69
N PRO A 97 -21.39 -5.32 -9.60
CA PRO A 97 -22.43 -5.56 -8.61
C PRO A 97 -21.80 -5.61 -7.21
N ILE A 98 -22.16 -4.64 -6.37
CA ILE A 98 -21.63 -4.53 -5.00
C ILE A 98 -22.62 -5.16 -4.01
N ALA A 99 -22.10 -6.05 -3.15
CA ALA A 99 -22.81 -6.51 -1.97
C ALA A 99 -22.76 -5.42 -0.88
N TRP A 100 -23.68 -4.47 -0.93
CA TRP A 100 -23.73 -3.30 -0.03
C TRP A 100 -23.64 -3.64 1.46
N PRO A 101 -24.32 -4.69 1.99
CA PRO A 101 -24.19 -5.05 3.40
C PRO A 101 -22.75 -5.39 3.79
N ALA A 102 -22.05 -6.16 2.95
CA ALA A 102 -20.66 -6.52 3.19
C ALA A 102 -19.73 -5.31 3.06
N ALA A 103 -19.96 -4.44 2.08
CA ALA A 103 -19.18 -3.22 1.88
C ALA A 103 -19.28 -2.25 3.06
N ILE A 104 -20.48 -2.07 3.61
CA ILE A 104 -20.71 -1.21 4.78
C ILE A 104 -20.02 -1.79 6.02
N LEU A 105 -20.16 -3.09 6.27
CA LEU A 105 -19.49 -3.75 7.40
C LEU A 105 -17.96 -3.64 7.30
N LEU A 106 -17.41 -3.82 6.10
CA LEU A 106 -15.99 -3.64 5.85
C LEU A 106 -15.55 -2.19 6.04
N ALA A 107 -16.34 -1.22 5.61
CA ALA A 107 -16.03 0.20 5.80
C ALA A 107 -15.99 0.58 7.28
N ILE A 108 -16.99 0.15 8.06
CA ILE A 108 -17.03 0.37 9.51
C ILE A 108 -15.83 -0.32 10.18
N GLY A 109 -15.56 -1.58 9.83
CA GLY A 109 -14.42 -2.33 10.34
C GLY A 109 -13.08 -1.67 9.99
N ALA A 110 -12.94 -1.12 8.80
CA ALA A 110 -11.75 -0.41 8.35
C ALA A 110 -11.54 0.91 9.11
N ILE A 111 -12.60 1.67 9.39
CA ILE A 111 -12.53 2.91 10.17
C ILE A 111 -12.10 2.60 11.61
N ILE A 112 -12.76 1.66 12.27
CA ILE A 112 -12.43 1.27 13.65
C ILE A 112 -11.04 0.64 13.71
N GLY A 113 -10.76 -0.32 12.83
CA GLY A 113 -9.47 -1.02 12.76
C GLY A 113 -8.32 -0.08 12.40
N GLY A 114 -8.55 0.91 11.54
CA GLY A 114 -7.58 1.94 11.19
C GLY A 114 -7.24 2.85 12.37
N GLN A 115 -8.23 3.28 13.14
CA GLN A 115 -8.04 4.08 14.35
C GLN A 115 -7.27 3.31 15.42
N VAL A 116 -7.73 2.10 15.75
CA VAL A 116 -7.07 1.22 16.72
C VAL A 116 -5.67 0.86 16.25
N GLY A 117 -5.52 0.48 14.98
CA GLY A 117 -4.23 0.16 14.37
C GLY A 117 -3.25 1.33 14.38
N ALA A 118 -3.71 2.55 14.17
CA ALA A 118 -2.88 3.75 14.25
C ALA A 118 -2.41 4.05 15.69
N ILE A 119 -3.24 3.80 16.69
CA ILE A 119 -2.90 4.00 18.10
C ILE A 119 -1.90 2.92 18.56
N VAL A 120 -2.22 1.65 18.30
CA VAL A 120 -1.40 0.51 18.70
C VAL A 120 -0.09 0.47 17.91
N GLY A 121 -0.17 0.73 16.60
CA GLY A 121 0.99 0.71 15.70
C GLY A 121 2.05 1.75 16.03
N ARG A 122 1.66 2.88 16.60
CA ARG A 122 2.63 3.89 17.08
C ARG A 122 3.40 3.45 18.33
N ARG A 123 2.87 2.49 19.08
CA ARG A 123 3.51 1.95 20.30
C ARG A 123 4.34 0.70 20.04
N LEU A 124 4.15 0.06 18.90
CA LEU A 124 4.86 -1.16 18.53
C LEU A 124 6.10 -0.85 17.67
N PRO A 125 7.21 -1.55 17.89
CA PRO A 125 8.37 -1.45 17.02
C PRO A 125 8.01 -1.94 15.61
N ALA A 126 8.56 -1.29 14.59
CA ALA A 126 8.27 -1.57 13.18
C ALA A 126 8.48 -3.07 12.81
N THR A 127 9.40 -3.73 13.50
CA THR A 127 9.68 -5.17 13.33
C THR A 127 8.51 -6.03 13.79
N ALA A 128 7.89 -5.71 14.92
CA ALA A 128 6.75 -6.47 15.45
C ALA A 128 5.53 -6.35 14.54
N LEU A 129 5.23 -5.15 14.05
CA LEU A 129 4.16 -4.92 13.08
C LEU A 129 4.38 -5.72 11.80
N ARG A 130 5.61 -5.71 11.28
CA ARG A 130 5.95 -6.46 10.07
C ARG A 130 5.78 -7.96 10.26
N VAL A 131 6.29 -8.51 11.36
CA VAL A 131 6.14 -9.93 11.69
C VAL A 131 4.66 -10.29 11.81
N ALA A 132 3.85 -9.49 12.49
CA ALA A 132 2.42 -9.72 12.60
C ALA A 132 1.73 -9.75 11.23
N ILE A 133 2.03 -8.81 10.33
CA ILE A 133 1.46 -8.77 8.98
C ILE A 133 1.87 -9.99 8.15
N ILE A 134 3.16 -10.38 8.23
CA ILE A 134 3.67 -11.56 7.51
C ILE A 134 2.99 -12.83 8.04
N VAL A 135 2.88 -13.01 9.34
CA VAL A 135 2.25 -14.19 9.95
C VAL A 135 0.77 -14.27 9.56
N VAL A 136 0.00 -13.20 9.77
CA VAL A 136 -1.43 -13.17 9.43
C VAL A 136 -1.64 -13.37 7.93
N GLY A 137 -0.88 -12.65 7.08
CA GLY A 137 -0.99 -12.77 5.63
C GLY A 137 -0.63 -14.16 5.12
N THR A 138 0.40 -14.80 5.70
CA THR A 138 0.79 -16.17 5.35
C THR A 138 -0.30 -17.18 5.78
N VAL A 139 -0.81 -17.09 6.99
CA VAL A 139 -1.87 -17.96 7.50
C VAL A 139 -3.13 -17.87 6.65
N VAL A 140 -3.56 -16.63 6.35
CA VAL A 140 -4.75 -16.42 5.48
C VAL A 140 -4.47 -16.90 4.05
N GLY A 141 -3.30 -16.59 3.50
CA GLY A 141 -2.92 -17.01 2.16
C GLY A 141 -2.86 -18.55 2.02
N VAL A 142 -2.28 -19.23 2.99
CA VAL A 142 -2.20 -20.69 3.02
C VAL A 142 -3.59 -21.31 3.22
N ARG A 143 -4.42 -20.78 4.12
CA ARG A 143 -5.79 -21.26 4.28
C ARG A 143 -6.61 -21.18 3.01
N LEU A 144 -6.48 -20.07 2.27
CA LEU A 144 -7.17 -19.90 0.99
C LEU A 144 -6.60 -20.75 -0.15
N LEU A 145 -5.42 -21.32 0.04
CA LEU A 145 -4.78 -22.21 -0.95
C LEU A 145 -5.22 -23.67 -0.76
N ILE A 146 -5.51 -24.05 0.50
CA ILE A 146 -5.85 -25.44 0.90
C ILE A 146 -7.37 -25.65 0.97
N GLY A 147 -8.17 -24.62 1.20
CA GLY A 147 -9.63 -24.67 1.31
C GLY A 147 -10.34 -24.17 0.12
#